data_d4e7fc559f7a8a7322a592feb96a52d3
#
_entry.id   d4e7fc559f7a8a7322a592feb96a52d3
#
_cell.length_a   1.000
_cell.length_b   1.000
_cell.length_c   1.000
_cell.angle_alpha   90.00
_cell.angle_beta   90.00
_cell.angle_gamma   90.00
#
_symmetry.space_group_name_H-M   'P 1'
#
loop_
_entity.id
_entity.type
_entity.pdbx_description
1 polymer ?
#
loop_
_entity_poly.entity_id
_entity_poly.type
_entity_poly.pdbx_seq_one_letter_code
_entity_poly.pdbx_strand_id
1 'polypeptide(L)'
;MIIDLGDKKLKTADDNFWIAPNASVIGEVNLERDASIWFNAILRADNEPITIGEGSNVQDGAIIHTDPGFACRIGKLSLIHI
;
A
#
# COMPACT_ATOMS: atom_id res chain seq x y z
N MET A 1 4.57 3.35 -9.67
CA MET A 1 5.12 4.70 -9.36
C MET A 1 5.04 4.94 -7.86
N ILE A 2 6.13 5.31 -7.26
CA ILE A 2 6.20 5.58 -5.82
C ILE A 2 6.39 7.09 -5.66
N ILE A 3 5.46 7.73 -4.94
CA ILE A 3 5.46 9.19 -4.76
C ILE A 3 5.53 9.52 -3.27
N ASP A 4 6.58 10.22 -2.87
CA ASP A 4 6.71 10.71 -1.50
C ASP A 4 5.97 12.05 -1.36
N LEU A 5 5.31 12.24 -0.23
CA LEU A 5 4.62 13.49 0.11
C LEU A 5 5.25 14.07 1.38
N GLY A 6 6.38 14.78 1.24
CA GLY A 6 7.13 15.28 2.38
C GLY A 6 7.63 14.14 3.25
N ASP A 7 7.22 14.09 4.51
CA ASP A 7 7.59 13.01 5.43
C ASP A 7 6.80 11.72 5.20
N LYS A 8 5.75 11.79 4.39
CA LYS A 8 4.88 10.63 4.09
C LYS A 8 5.48 9.88 2.92
N LYS A 9 6.07 8.75 3.19
CA LYS A 9 6.75 7.95 2.17
C LYS A 9 6.59 6.47 2.44
N LEU A 10 6.86 5.67 1.41
CA LEU A 10 6.83 4.22 1.50
C LEU A 10 7.82 3.73 2.56
N LYS A 11 7.34 2.85 3.43
CA LYS A 11 8.16 2.14 4.41
C LYS A 11 7.93 0.66 4.25
N THR A 12 9.01 -0.12 4.27
CA THR A 12 8.93 -1.57 4.12
C THR A 12 9.62 -2.24 5.31
N ALA A 13 9.08 -3.39 5.74
CA ALA A 13 9.66 -4.15 6.84
C ALA A 13 11.03 -4.73 6.46
N ASP A 14 11.15 -5.20 5.22
CA ASP A 14 12.39 -5.73 4.65
C ASP A 14 12.32 -5.64 3.13
N ASP A 15 13.23 -6.32 2.42
CA ASP A 15 13.26 -6.31 0.96
C ASP A 15 12.27 -7.30 0.33
N ASN A 16 11.53 -8.04 1.14
CA ASN A 16 10.64 -9.08 0.65
C ASN A 16 9.24 -8.53 0.43
N PHE A 17 9.08 -7.78 -0.64
CA PHE A 17 7.81 -7.23 -1.09
C PHE A 17 7.85 -7.08 -2.61
N TRP A 18 6.69 -6.85 -3.22
CA TRP A 18 6.63 -6.62 -4.65
C TRP A 18 5.60 -5.55 -4.98
N ILE A 19 5.98 -4.63 -5.85
CA ILE A 19 5.10 -3.57 -6.36
C ILE A 19 5.17 -3.62 -7.89
N ALA A 20 4.01 -3.79 -8.53
CA ALA A 20 3.93 -3.82 -9.98
C ALA A 20 4.43 -2.48 -10.56
N PRO A 21 5.07 -2.50 -11.73
CA PRO A 21 5.64 -1.28 -12.34
C PRO A 21 4.62 -0.17 -12.57
N ASN A 22 3.37 -0.52 -12.84
CA ASN A 22 2.32 0.46 -13.08
C ASN A 22 1.37 0.67 -11.90
N ALA A 23 1.69 0.14 -10.73
CA ALA A 23 0.97 0.48 -9.51
C ALA A 23 1.41 1.86 -9.03
N SER A 24 0.51 2.58 -8.35
CA SER A 24 0.82 3.88 -7.76
C SER A 24 0.77 3.76 -6.25
N VAL A 25 1.86 4.10 -5.58
CA VAL A 25 1.99 4.07 -4.13
C VAL A 25 2.35 5.48 -3.68
N ILE A 26 1.39 6.18 -3.08
CA ILE A 26 1.50 7.61 -2.80
C ILE A 26 1.42 7.83 -1.29
N GLY A 27 2.38 8.55 -0.74
CA GLY A 27 2.37 8.95 0.66
C GLY A 27 2.85 7.86 1.60
N GLU A 28 2.27 7.83 2.80
CA GLU A 28 2.73 6.94 3.87
C GLU A 28 2.08 5.56 3.77
N VAL A 29 2.70 4.70 2.98
CA VAL A 29 2.28 3.30 2.83
C VAL A 29 3.32 2.42 3.52
N ASN A 30 2.86 1.55 4.41
CA ASN A 30 3.71 0.61 5.13
C ASN A 30 3.46 -0.79 4.58
N LEU A 31 4.49 -1.44 4.03
CA LEU A 31 4.39 -2.80 3.52
C LEU A 31 5.09 -3.74 4.50
N GLU A 32 4.35 -4.70 5.02
CA GLU A 32 4.91 -5.75 5.86
C GLU A 32 5.48 -6.85 4.96
N ARG A 33 6.13 -7.85 5.57
CA ARG A 33 6.86 -8.88 4.84
C ARG A 33 5.94 -9.63 3.88
N ASP A 34 6.42 -9.93 2.68
CA ASP A 34 5.69 -10.66 1.64
C ASP A 34 4.43 -9.94 1.12
N ALA A 35 4.29 -8.65 1.39
CA ALA A 35 3.20 -7.88 0.82
C ALA A 35 3.41 -7.67 -0.67
N SER A 36 2.33 -7.62 -1.45
CA SER A 36 2.42 -7.37 -2.88
C SER A 36 1.30 -6.45 -3.36
N ILE A 37 1.68 -5.54 -4.26
CA ILE A 37 0.77 -4.56 -4.85
C ILE A 37 0.78 -4.80 -6.36
N TRP A 38 -0.37 -5.11 -6.92
CA TRP A 38 -0.47 -5.62 -8.28
C TRP A 38 -0.80 -4.53 -9.31
N PHE A 39 -0.97 -4.94 -10.56
CA PHE A 39 -1.03 -4.01 -11.70
C PHE A 39 -2.19 -3.03 -11.59
N ASN A 40 -1.93 -1.76 -11.87
CA ASN A 40 -2.92 -0.67 -11.85
C ASN A 40 -3.53 -0.39 -10.48
N ALA A 41 -3.04 -1.01 -9.41
CA ALA A 41 -3.52 -0.70 -8.06
C ALA A 41 -3.04 0.69 -7.65
N ILE A 42 -3.86 1.38 -6.86
CA ILE A 42 -3.55 2.73 -6.38
C ILE A 42 -3.73 2.77 -4.88
N LEU A 43 -2.65 3.06 -4.16
CA LEU A 43 -2.66 3.28 -2.72
C LEU A 43 -2.31 4.73 -2.47
N ARG A 44 -3.30 5.51 -2.02
CA ARG A 44 -3.11 6.93 -1.79
C ARG A 44 -3.23 7.25 -0.30
N ALA A 45 -2.10 7.31 0.37
CA ALA A 45 -2.00 7.58 1.80
C ALA A 45 -1.54 9.02 2.05
N ASP A 46 -2.30 9.97 1.54
CA ASP A 46 -1.98 11.39 1.63
C ASP A 46 -2.51 12.04 2.91
N ASN A 47 -3.39 11.38 3.65
CA ASN A 47 -3.91 11.85 4.93
C ASN A 47 -3.38 11.00 6.08
N GLU A 48 -3.81 9.74 6.14
CA GLU A 48 -3.40 8.79 7.19
C GLU A 48 -2.67 7.61 6.54
N PRO A 49 -1.86 6.86 7.31
CA PRO A 49 -1.12 5.75 6.73
C PRO A 49 -2.02 4.61 6.24
N ILE A 50 -1.54 3.93 5.21
CA ILE A 50 -2.07 2.64 4.76
C ILE A 50 -1.05 1.58 5.13
N THR A 51 -1.46 0.55 5.86
CA THR A 51 -0.58 -0.57 6.22
C THR A 51 -1.09 -1.85 5.57
N ILE A 52 -0.23 -2.49 4.80
CA ILE A 52 -0.53 -3.77 4.15
C ILE A 52 0.16 -4.87 4.96
N GLY A 53 -0.63 -5.74 5.55
CA GLY A 53 -0.14 -6.78 6.45
C GLY A 53 0.67 -7.86 5.76
N GLU A 54 1.34 -8.67 6.56
CA GLU A 54 2.23 -9.73 6.08
C GLU A 54 1.49 -10.69 5.15
N GLY A 55 2.07 -10.98 3.99
CA GLY A 55 1.53 -11.92 3.01
C GLY A 55 0.27 -11.45 2.31
N SER A 56 -0.13 -10.20 2.50
CA SER A 56 -1.36 -9.66 1.89
C SER A 56 -1.11 -9.15 0.49
N ASN A 57 -2.15 -9.23 -0.35
CA ASN A 57 -2.09 -8.79 -1.74
C ASN A 57 -3.13 -7.71 -2.01
N VAL A 58 -2.70 -6.62 -2.63
CA VAL A 58 -3.62 -5.64 -3.22
C VAL A 58 -3.67 -5.96 -4.71
N GLN A 59 -4.79 -6.52 -5.16
CA GLN A 59 -4.92 -7.06 -6.51
C GLN A 59 -5.09 -5.99 -7.57
N ASP A 60 -5.07 -6.42 -8.83
CA ASP A 60 -5.11 -5.54 -9.99
C ASP A 60 -6.27 -4.55 -9.92
N GLY A 61 -5.97 -3.29 -10.11
CA GLY A 61 -6.96 -2.23 -10.19
C GLY A 61 -7.60 -1.79 -8.88
N ALA A 62 -7.24 -2.39 -7.75
CA ALA A 62 -7.80 -1.98 -6.45
C ALA A 62 -7.34 -0.57 -6.08
N ILE A 63 -8.22 0.20 -5.46
CA ILE A 63 -7.92 1.56 -5.03
C ILE A 63 -8.16 1.68 -3.54
N ILE A 64 -7.13 2.10 -2.81
CA ILE A 64 -7.21 2.32 -1.37
C ILE A 64 -6.83 3.78 -1.09
N HIS A 65 -7.67 4.45 -0.32
CA HIS A 65 -7.47 5.84 0.05
C HIS A 65 -7.79 6.05 1.53
N THR A 66 -7.08 6.95 2.18
CA THR A 66 -7.34 7.30 3.58
C THR A 66 -7.86 8.73 3.69
N ASP A 67 -8.80 8.92 4.61
CA ASP A 67 -9.32 10.25 4.96
C ASP A 67 -8.69 10.73 6.27
N PRO A 68 -8.70 12.04 6.56
CA PRO A 68 -8.18 12.54 7.84
C PRO A 68 -8.81 11.84 9.04
N GLY A 69 -7.98 11.33 9.93
CA GLY A 69 -8.40 10.62 11.13
C GLY A 69 -8.75 9.14 10.94
N PHE A 70 -8.64 8.61 9.72
CA PHE A 70 -9.02 7.23 9.40
C PHE A 70 -7.90 6.49 8.67
N ALA A 71 -6.98 5.90 9.43
CA ALA A 71 -5.95 5.04 8.86
C ALA A 71 -6.58 3.75 8.30
N CYS A 72 -5.94 3.19 7.28
CA CYS A 72 -6.36 1.92 6.70
C CYS A 72 -5.34 0.84 7.04
N ARG A 73 -5.81 -0.30 7.53
CA ARG A 73 -4.94 -1.43 7.83
C ARG A 73 -5.52 -2.71 7.23
N ILE A 74 -4.77 -3.32 6.33
CA ILE A 74 -5.09 -4.61 5.75
C ILE A 74 -4.39 -5.66 6.61
N GLY A 75 -5.13 -6.62 7.15
CA GLY A 75 -4.58 -7.65 8.02
C GLY A 75 -3.69 -8.63 7.27
N LYS A 76 -3.14 -9.62 8.00
CA LYS A 76 -2.26 -10.64 7.41
C LYS A 76 -3.03 -11.51 6.43
N LEU A 77 -2.35 -11.97 5.38
CA LEU A 77 -2.84 -12.96 4.43
C LEU A 77 -4.19 -12.58 3.80
N SER A 78 -4.40 -11.27 3.64
CA SER A 78 -5.63 -10.75 3.04
C SER A 78 -5.47 -10.57 1.55
N LEU A 79 -6.59 -10.65 0.83
CA LEU A 79 -6.64 -10.46 -0.61
C LEU A 79 -7.66 -9.36 -0.89
N ILE A 80 -7.21 -8.25 -1.48
CA ILE A 80 -8.06 -7.09 -1.74
C ILE A 80 -8.30 -6.99 -3.25
N HIS A 81 -9.57 -7.11 -3.64
CA HIS A 81 -10.02 -6.95 -5.02
C HIS A 81 -10.80 -5.66 -5.20
N ILE A 82 -11.04 -5.30 -6.43
CA ILE A 82 -12.03 -4.29 -6.79
C ILE A 82 -13.42 -4.84 -6.45
#